data_7a1bf2bbd5b52ba794a6bf3e2594ad26
#
_entry.id   7a1bf2bbd5b52ba794a6bf3e2594ad26
#
_cell.length_a   1.000
_cell.length_b   1.000
_cell.length_c   1.000
_cell.angle_alpha   90.00
_cell.angle_beta   90.00
_cell.angle_gamma   90.00
#
_symmetry.space_group_name_H-M   'P 1'
#
loop_
_entity.id
_entity.type
_entity.pdbx_description
1 polymer ?
#
loop_
_entity_poly.entity_id
_entity_poly.type
_entity_poly.pdbx_seq_one_letter_code
_entity_poly.pdbx_strand_id
1 'polypeptide(L)'
;IGVNYMREHMIDAARVHGAITNTGGIAPNVIPAEAQVLYAIRAPKVTQVKKLYERKCDIAKGAALITGTTVDIRQVAAYSNVIGNDVLEEVMDKNLDHFMPIGYTEEELAYAGKFKEVVTELDKEGLKDMIAHVVEKDKRKEVLDMPLLDFKLDRSDTYGGDGSTDVGDVSWVDTTVQTNVCC
;
A
#
# COMPACT_ATOMS: atom_id res chain seq x y z
N ILE A 1 -9.52 12.13 18.86
CA ILE A 1 -9.00 13.51 18.89
C ILE A 1 -7.47 13.47 18.88
N GLY A 2 -6.78 12.90 19.87
CA GLY A 2 -5.31 12.92 19.98
C GLY A 2 -4.58 12.40 18.72
N VAL A 3 -5.08 11.35 18.08
CA VAL A 3 -4.52 10.82 16.82
C VAL A 3 -4.64 11.83 15.67
N ASN A 4 -5.69 12.65 15.62
CA ASN A 4 -5.81 13.68 14.61
C ASN A 4 -4.75 14.79 14.77
N TYR A 5 -4.46 15.19 16.00
CA TYR A 5 -3.37 16.14 16.26
C TYR A 5 -1.98 15.53 15.99
N MET A 6 -1.82 14.21 16.13
CA MET A 6 -0.57 13.54 15.76
C MET A 6 -0.25 13.71 14.26
N ARG A 7 -1.26 13.86 13.41
CA ARG A 7 -1.09 14.05 11.95
C ARG A 7 -0.26 15.29 11.61
N GLU A 8 -0.37 16.37 12.41
CA GLU A 8 0.42 17.59 12.24
C GLU A 8 1.93 17.39 12.44
N HIS A 9 2.34 16.26 13.00
CA HIS A 9 3.72 15.95 13.34
C HIS A 9 4.25 14.70 12.63
N MET A 10 3.50 14.17 11.67
CA MET A 10 3.92 13.05 10.84
C MET A 10 4.61 13.56 9.57
N ILE A 11 5.46 12.71 8.98
CA ILE A 11 5.95 12.94 7.63
C ILE A 11 4.81 12.78 6.62
N ASP A 12 4.88 13.49 5.50
CA ASP A 12 3.83 13.49 4.48
C ASP A 12 3.52 12.10 3.91
N ALA A 13 4.55 11.25 3.81
CA ALA A 13 4.42 9.87 3.33
C ALA A 13 3.78 8.92 4.37
N ALA A 14 3.61 9.33 5.64
CA ALA A 14 2.96 8.49 6.63
C ALA A 14 1.44 8.60 6.56
N ARG A 15 0.75 7.52 6.93
CA ARG A 15 -0.71 7.47 7.01
C ARG A 15 -1.14 6.80 8.31
N VAL A 16 -2.21 7.32 8.89
CA VAL A 16 -2.88 6.69 10.02
C VAL A 16 -4.36 6.61 9.71
N HIS A 17 -4.86 5.40 9.60
CA HIS A 17 -6.27 5.10 9.39
C HIS A 17 -6.87 4.59 10.69
N GLY A 18 -8.13 4.93 10.96
CA GLY A 18 -8.81 4.48 12.15
C GLY A 18 -10.26 4.12 11.87
N ALA A 19 -10.72 3.04 12.51
CA ALA A 19 -12.10 2.61 12.48
C ALA A 19 -12.58 2.30 13.90
N ILE A 20 -13.79 2.72 14.25
CA ILE A 20 -14.45 2.29 15.47
C ILE A 20 -15.08 0.93 15.18
N THR A 21 -14.55 -0.13 15.80
CA THR A 21 -15.00 -1.50 15.60
C THR A 21 -16.04 -1.96 16.60
N ASN A 22 -16.10 -1.29 17.77
CA ASN A 22 -17.12 -1.50 18.76
C ASN A 22 -17.41 -0.16 19.48
N THR A 23 -18.65 0.29 19.48
CA THR A 23 -19.10 1.50 20.18
C THR A 23 -19.57 1.20 21.59
N GLY A 24 -19.68 -0.07 21.97
CA GLY A 24 -20.19 -0.50 23.27
C GLY A 24 -21.71 -0.48 23.42
N GLY A 25 -22.45 -0.15 22.35
CA GLY A 25 -23.91 -0.13 22.30
C GLY A 25 -24.45 0.96 21.39
N ILE A 26 -25.78 0.98 21.23
CA ILE A 26 -26.49 1.90 20.33
C ILE A 26 -27.33 2.95 21.08
N ALA A 27 -27.52 2.80 22.37
CA ALA A 27 -28.33 3.72 23.16
C ALA A 27 -27.52 4.97 23.53
N PRO A 28 -27.93 6.18 23.09
CA PRO A 28 -27.12 7.40 23.24
C PRO A 28 -27.06 7.92 24.69
N ASN A 29 -27.94 7.46 25.54
CA ASN A 29 -28.03 7.84 26.96
C ASN A 29 -27.37 6.83 27.92
N VAL A 30 -26.70 5.80 27.38
CA VAL A 30 -25.98 4.78 28.14
C VAL A 30 -24.50 4.93 27.93
N ILE A 31 -23.74 5.07 29.02
CA ILE A 31 -22.28 5.08 28.96
C ILE A 31 -21.79 3.65 28.65
N PRO A 32 -21.07 3.40 27.55
CA PRO A 32 -20.60 2.07 27.22
C PRO A 32 -19.54 1.60 28.23
N ALA A 33 -19.65 0.34 28.67
CA ALA A 33 -18.63 -0.28 29.51
C ALA A 33 -17.33 -0.59 28.77
N GLU A 34 -17.44 -0.82 27.46
CA GLU A 34 -16.32 -1.14 26.58
C GLU A 34 -16.52 -0.47 25.20
N ALA A 35 -15.45 0.00 24.61
CA ALA A 35 -15.43 0.44 23.23
C ALA A 35 -14.09 0.05 22.58
N GLN A 36 -14.07 -0.16 21.27
CA GLN A 36 -12.88 -0.58 20.55
C GLN A 36 -12.65 0.27 19.30
N VAL A 37 -11.38 0.61 19.07
CA VAL A 37 -10.91 1.25 17.83
C VAL A 37 -9.75 0.47 17.25
N LEU A 38 -9.78 0.26 15.94
CA LEU A 38 -8.69 -0.32 15.18
C LEU A 38 -7.95 0.78 14.45
N TYR A 39 -6.62 0.72 14.47
CA TYR A 39 -5.79 1.66 13.73
C TYR A 39 -4.79 0.92 12.84
N ALA A 40 -4.63 1.39 11.61
CA ALA A 40 -3.52 1.03 10.75
C ALA A 40 -2.56 2.22 10.64
N ILE A 41 -1.27 1.98 10.89
CA ILE A 41 -0.19 2.97 10.79
C ILE A 41 0.71 2.54 9.64
N ARG A 42 0.97 3.44 8.71
CA ARG A 42 1.83 3.20 7.54
C ARG A 42 2.88 4.29 7.44
N ALA A 43 4.08 3.89 7.09
CA ALA A 43 5.18 4.80 6.72
C ALA A 43 6.18 4.04 5.86
N PRO A 44 7.03 4.74 5.07
CA PRO A 44 8.01 4.11 4.18
C PRO A 44 9.01 3.18 4.87
N LYS A 45 9.34 3.43 6.15
CA LYS A 45 10.32 2.64 6.91
C LYS A 45 9.74 2.13 8.22
N VAL A 46 10.08 0.90 8.60
CA VAL A 46 9.66 0.28 9.85
C VAL A 46 10.02 1.11 11.08
N THR A 47 11.17 1.77 11.08
CA THR A 47 11.61 2.66 12.17
C THR A 47 10.69 3.86 12.39
N GLN A 48 10.08 4.36 11.31
CA GLN A 48 9.11 5.45 11.36
C GLN A 48 7.76 4.95 11.91
N VAL A 49 7.34 3.75 11.47
CA VAL A 49 6.11 3.10 12.01
C VAL A 49 6.23 2.87 13.51
N LYS A 50 7.37 2.37 13.99
CA LYS A 50 7.62 2.15 15.44
C LYS A 50 7.44 3.43 16.25
N LYS A 51 8.04 4.55 15.81
CA LYS A 51 7.88 5.85 16.49
C LYS A 51 6.43 6.34 16.54
N LEU A 52 5.70 6.18 15.42
CA LEU A 52 4.29 6.56 15.36
C LEU A 52 3.42 5.65 16.23
N TYR A 53 3.73 4.36 16.30
CA TYR A 53 3.04 3.40 17.14
C TYR A 53 3.22 3.72 18.63
N GLU A 54 4.45 3.99 19.09
CA GLU A 54 4.75 4.37 20.46
C GLU A 54 3.95 5.63 20.85
N ARG A 55 4.01 6.67 20.02
CA ARG A 55 3.25 7.91 20.26
C ARG A 55 1.74 7.68 20.29
N LYS A 56 1.23 6.81 19.44
CA LYS A 56 -0.20 6.44 19.45
C LYS A 56 -0.58 5.70 20.73
N CYS A 57 0.28 4.81 21.23
CA CYS A 57 0.07 4.13 22.50
C CYS A 57 -0.04 5.13 23.66
N ASP A 58 0.81 6.15 23.65
CA ASP A 58 0.76 7.20 24.68
C ASP A 58 -0.51 8.07 24.57
N ILE A 59 -0.98 8.34 23.36
CA ILE A 59 -2.28 9.01 23.15
C ILE A 59 -3.43 8.15 23.73
N ALA A 60 -3.38 6.83 23.53
CA ALA A 60 -4.41 5.93 24.07
C ALA A 60 -4.39 5.90 25.60
N LYS A 61 -3.20 5.84 26.21
CA LYS A 61 -3.03 5.92 27.68
C LYS A 61 -3.53 7.27 28.21
N GLY A 62 -3.19 8.38 27.54
CA GLY A 62 -3.66 9.71 27.87
C GLY A 62 -5.18 9.84 27.80
N ALA A 63 -5.81 9.24 26.78
CA ALA A 63 -7.27 9.22 26.66
C ALA A 63 -7.93 8.46 27.83
N ALA A 64 -7.38 7.30 28.21
CA ALA A 64 -7.86 6.54 29.34
C ALA A 64 -7.74 7.34 30.66
N LEU A 65 -6.61 8.03 30.87
CA LEU A 65 -6.39 8.87 32.03
C LEU A 65 -7.41 10.03 32.11
N ILE A 66 -7.68 10.71 31.00
CA ILE A 66 -8.65 11.83 30.93
C ILE A 66 -10.06 11.35 31.26
N THR A 67 -10.43 10.15 30.89
CA THR A 67 -11.78 9.61 31.04
C THR A 67 -11.95 8.76 32.35
N GLY A 68 -10.88 8.52 33.08
CA GLY A 68 -10.91 7.65 34.28
C GLY A 68 -11.18 6.19 33.92
N THR A 69 -10.74 5.74 32.75
CA THR A 69 -10.93 4.37 32.25
C THR A 69 -9.59 3.64 32.15
N THR A 70 -9.62 2.39 31.71
CA THR A 70 -8.43 1.60 31.37
C THR A 70 -8.36 1.38 29.86
N VAL A 71 -7.15 1.14 29.33
CA VAL A 71 -6.93 0.80 27.93
C VAL A 71 -6.12 -0.48 27.82
N ASP A 72 -6.60 -1.41 26.98
CA ASP A 72 -5.85 -2.56 26.50
C ASP A 72 -5.38 -2.28 25.06
N ILE A 73 -4.09 -2.44 24.80
CA ILE A 73 -3.48 -2.17 23.48
C ILE A 73 -2.96 -3.48 22.92
N ARG A 74 -3.53 -3.91 21.80
CA ARG A 74 -3.13 -5.14 21.10
C ARG A 74 -2.56 -4.79 19.74
N GLN A 75 -1.37 -5.29 19.46
CA GLN A 75 -0.82 -5.28 18.12
C GLN A 75 -1.37 -6.51 17.37
N VAL A 76 -2.12 -6.27 16.30
CA VAL A 76 -2.74 -7.33 15.50
C VAL A 76 -1.76 -7.88 14.46
N ALA A 77 -1.06 -6.99 13.76
CA ALA A 77 -0.05 -7.34 12.76
C ALA A 77 0.99 -6.22 12.65
N ALA A 78 2.15 -6.55 12.12
CA ALA A 78 3.17 -5.59 11.72
C ALA A 78 3.97 -6.18 10.56
N TYR A 79 4.32 -5.34 9.61
CA TYR A 79 5.10 -5.71 8.42
C TYR A 79 6.23 -4.71 8.24
N SER A 80 7.39 -5.21 7.84
CA SER A 80 8.55 -4.39 7.50
C SER A 80 8.45 -3.86 6.06
N ASN A 81 9.19 -2.81 5.75
CA ASN A 81 9.35 -2.40 4.35
C ASN A 81 10.21 -3.42 3.60
N VAL A 82 9.94 -3.59 2.32
CA VAL A 82 10.75 -4.45 1.44
C VAL A 82 12.16 -3.87 1.30
N ILE A 83 13.15 -4.74 1.33
CA ILE A 83 14.55 -4.45 0.99
C ILE A 83 14.83 -5.08 -0.36
N GLY A 84 15.16 -4.26 -1.36
CA GLY A 84 15.50 -4.74 -2.68
C GLY A 84 16.86 -5.43 -2.74
N ASN A 85 17.06 -6.23 -3.79
CA ASN A 85 18.32 -6.87 -4.08
C ASN A 85 18.68 -6.64 -5.56
N ASP A 86 19.59 -5.69 -5.80
CA ASP A 86 19.97 -5.26 -7.16
C ASP A 86 20.43 -6.43 -8.04
N VAL A 87 21.12 -7.42 -7.46
CA VAL A 87 21.62 -8.58 -8.22
C VAL A 87 20.48 -9.47 -8.68
N LEU A 88 19.53 -9.78 -7.80
CA LEU A 88 18.35 -10.58 -8.16
C LEU A 88 17.43 -9.83 -9.12
N GLU A 89 17.32 -8.53 -8.96
CA GLU A 89 16.53 -7.70 -9.86
C GLU A 89 17.12 -7.68 -11.27
N GLU A 90 18.45 -7.58 -11.40
CA GLU A 90 19.12 -7.68 -12.70
C GLU A 90 18.92 -9.06 -13.35
N VAL A 91 18.96 -10.13 -12.57
CA VAL A 91 18.66 -11.49 -13.05
C VAL A 91 17.21 -11.61 -13.49
N MET A 92 16.27 -11.11 -12.71
CA MET A 92 14.85 -11.10 -13.03
C MET A 92 14.59 -10.31 -14.32
N ASP A 93 15.18 -9.14 -14.43
CA ASP A 93 15.05 -8.25 -15.58
C ASP A 93 15.52 -8.92 -16.89
N LYS A 94 16.69 -9.57 -16.87
CA LYS A 94 17.20 -10.37 -18.00
C LYS A 94 16.31 -11.56 -18.36
N ASN A 95 15.70 -12.20 -17.36
CA ASN A 95 14.75 -13.28 -17.64
C ASN A 95 13.45 -12.75 -18.25
N LEU A 96 12.96 -11.61 -17.80
CA LEU A 96 11.81 -10.96 -18.43
C LEU A 96 12.06 -10.63 -19.89
N ASP A 97 13.25 -10.13 -20.25
CA ASP A 97 13.64 -9.91 -21.66
C ASP A 97 13.57 -11.18 -22.49
N HIS A 98 13.86 -12.34 -21.89
CA HIS A 98 13.80 -13.62 -22.59
C HIS A 98 12.37 -14.10 -22.86
N PHE A 99 11.41 -13.75 -21.97
CA PHE A 99 10.01 -14.19 -22.06
C PHE A 99 9.08 -13.17 -22.73
N MET A 100 9.54 -11.95 -22.97
CA MET A 100 8.76 -10.93 -23.67
C MET A 100 9.07 -10.92 -25.19
N PRO A 101 8.09 -10.64 -26.05
CA PRO A 101 6.68 -10.44 -25.74
C PRO A 101 5.98 -11.77 -25.37
N ILE A 102 4.92 -11.69 -24.55
CA ILE A 102 4.11 -12.85 -24.17
C ILE A 102 3.33 -13.39 -25.37
N GLY A 103 2.92 -12.51 -26.27
CA GLY A 103 2.18 -12.84 -27.49
C GLY A 103 0.72 -13.21 -27.21
N TYR A 104 -0.01 -12.31 -26.57
CA TYR A 104 -1.44 -12.50 -26.30
C TYR A 104 -2.25 -12.76 -27.58
N THR A 105 -3.20 -13.67 -27.51
CA THR A 105 -4.15 -13.96 -28.58
C THR A 105 -5.16 -12.82 -28.76
N GLU A 106 -5.82 -12.78 -29.92
CA GLU A 106 -6.89 -11.80 -30.15
C GLU A 106 -8.05 -11.95 -29.19
N GLU A 107 -8.35 -13.19 -28.75
CA GLU A 107 -9.40 -13.48 -27.78
C GLU A 107 -9.07 -12.93 -26.39
N GLU A 108 -7.83 -13.09 -25.94
CA GLU A 108 -7.32 -12.54 -24.67
C GLU A 108 -7.34 -11.01 -24.67
N LEU A 109 -6.88 -10.39 -25.76
CA LEU A 109 -6.91 -8.93 -25.90
C LEU A 109 -8.35 -8.39 -25.94
N ALA A 110 -9.27 -9.08 -26.64
CA ALA A 110 -10.68 -8.70 -26.65
C ALA A 110 -11.34 -8.87 -25.29
N TYR A 111 -10.94 -9.88 -24.52
CA TYR A 111 -11.43 -10.09 -23.15
C TYR A 111 -10.94 -9.00 -22.22
N ALA A 112 -9.64 -8.68 -22.24
CA ALA A 112 -9.04 -7.60 -21.47
C ALA A 112 -9.65 -6.23 -21.82
N GLY A 113 -9.97 -6.00 -23.09
CA GLY A 113 -10.65 -4.77 -23.55
C GLY A 113 -11.97 -4.50 -22.83
N LYS A 114 -12.73 -5.55 -22.43
CA LYS A 114 -13.98 -5.39 -21.69
C LYS A 114 -13.77 -4.79 -20.29
N PHE A 115 -12.67 -5.13 -19.63
CA PHE A 115 -12.32 -4.49 -18.34
C PHE A 115 -11.98 -3.02 -18.50
N LYS A 116 -11.34 -2.67 -19.61
CA LYS A 116 -11.01 -1.28 -19.91
C LYS A 116 -12.25 -0.39 -20.09
N GLU A 117 -13.37 -0.94 -20.55
CA GLU A 117 -14.63 -0.21 -20.72
C GLU A 117 -15.24 0.26 -19.39
N VAL A 118 -14.94 -0.43 -18.28
CA VAL A 118 -15.46 -0.09 -16.94
C VAL A 118 -14.53 0.77 -16.11
N VAL A 119 -13.33 1.08 -16.62
CA VAL A 119 -12.34 1.95 -15.96
C VAL A 119 -12.85 3.39 -15.96
N THR A 120 -12.93 4.00 -14.78
CA THR A 120 -13.40 5.39 -14.63
C THR A 120 -12.34 6.40 -15.07
N GLU A 121 -12.74 7.66 -15.31
CA GLU A 121 -11.76 8.71 -15.61
C GLU A 121 -10.76 8.94 -14.46
N LEU A 122 -11.19 8.76 -13.22
CA LEU A 122 -10.31 8.87 -12.05
C LEU A 122 -9.24 7.76 -12.04
N ASP A 123 -9.63 6.53 -12.39
CA ASP A 123 -8.68 5.41 -12.51
C ASP A 123 -7.69 5.68 -13.65
N LYS A 124 -8.14 6.22 -14.77
CA LYS A 124 -7.27 6.61 -15.89
C LYS A 124 -6.28 7.71 -15.52
N GLU A 125 -6.68 8.67 -14.67
CA GLU A 125 -5.76 9.69 -14.15
C GLU A 125 -4.69 9.04 -13.26
N GLY A 126 -5.08 8.18 -12.34
CA GLY A 126 -4.14 7.42 -11.50
C GLY A 126 -3.18 6.56 -12.33
N LEU A 127 -3.67 5.91 -13.39
CA LEU A 127 -2.81 5.15 -14.31
C LEU A 127 -1.84 6.06 -15.08
N LYS A 128 -2.28 7.25 -15.53
CA LYS A 128 -1.39 8.24 -16.17
C LYS A 128 -0.26 8.66 -15.25
N ASP A 129 -0.55 8.92 -13.98
CA ASP A 129 0.46 9.29 -13.00
C ASP A 129 1.44 8.14 -12.75
N MET A 130 0.94 6.90 -12.64
CA MET A 130 1.77 5.72 -12.43
C MET A 130 2.74 5.49 -13.60
N ILE A 131 2.26 5.51 -14.86
CA ILE A 131 3.12 5.28 -16.02
C ILE A 131 4.04 6.47 -16.33
N ALA A 132 3.76 7.65 -15.78
CA ALA A 132 4.58 8.84 -16.00
C ALA A 132 6.02 8.68 -15.48
N HIS A 133 6.25 7.75 -14.55
CA HIS A 133 7.56 7.47 -13.97
C HIS A 133 8.34 6.35 -14.67
N VAL A 134 7.65 5.52 -15.47
CA VAL A 134 8.24 4.29 -16.04
C VAL A 134 8.09 4.22 -17.57
N VAL A 135 7.37 5.15 -18.20
CA VAL A 135 7.13 5.18 -19.63
C VAL A 135 7.52 6.53 -20.22
N GLU A 136 8.29 6.51 -21.31
CA GLU A 136 8.65 7.70 -22.09
C GLU A 136 7.41 8.47 -22.56
N LYS A 137 7.49 9.80 -22.53
CA LYS A 137 6.35 10.69 -22.74
C LYS A 137 5.60 10.45 -24.07
N ASP A 138 6.31 10.15 -25.12
CA ASP A 138 5.77 9.88 -26.46
C ASP A 138 5.04 8.54 -26.56
N LYS A 139 5.39 7.57 -25.75
CA LYS A 139 4.78 6.23 -25.69
C LYS A 139 3.60 6.12 -24.72
N ARG A 140 3.43 7.07 -23.80
CA ARG A 140 2.40 7.00 -22.75
C ARG A 140 0.99 6.84 -23.28
N LYS A 141 0.66 7.52 -24.36
CA LYS A 141 -0.67 7.42 -24.98
C LYS A 141 -0.91 6.00 -25.51
N GLU A 142 0.05 5.45 -26.20
CA GLU A 142 -0.03 4.08 -26.74
C GLU A 142 -0.21 3.07 -25.62
N VAL A 143 0.58 3.15 -24.56
CA VAL A 143 0.48 2.29 -23.37
C VAL A 143 -0.89 2.38 -22.70
N LEU A 144 -1.45 3.60 -22.57
CA LEU A 144 -2.80 3.78 -22.02
C LEU A 144 -3.90 3.21 -22.94
N ASP A 145 -3.65 3.12 -24.22
CA ASP A 145 -4.61 2.60 -25.19
C ASP A 145 -4.53 1.06 -25.35
N MET A 146 -3.49 0.42 -24.84
CA MET A 146 -3.38 -1.04 -24.83
C MET A 146 -4.29 -1.69 -23.80
N PRO A 147 -4.97 -2.80 -24.12
CA PRO A 147 -5.73 -3.57 -23.12
C PRO A 147 -4.84 -4.36 -22.18
N LEU A 148 -3.69 -4.86 -22.66
CA LEU A 148 -2.64 -5.54 -21.91
C LEU A 148 -1.28 -5.06 -22.42
N LEU A 149 -0.28 -5.02 -21.55
CA LEU A 149 1.09 -4.71 -21.93
C LEU A 149 1.80 -5.99 -22.37
N ASP A 150 2.29 -6.00 -23.60
CA ASP A 150 3.08 -7.11 -24.17
C ASP A 150 4.55 -6.72 -24.35
N PHE A 151 5.06 -5.90 -23.47
CA PHE A 151 6.46 -5.52 -23.40
C PHE A 151 6.86 -5.17 -21.96
N LYS A 152 8.15 -5.27 -21.70
CA LYS A 152 8.72 -4.92 -20.40
C LYS A 152 8.77 -3.40 -20.23
N LEU A 153 8.33 -2.92 -19.07
CA LEU A 153 8.58 -1.54 -18.64
C LEU A 153 9.97 -1.44 -18.01
N ASP A 154 10.56 -0.26 -18.10
CA ASP A 154 11.84 0.00 -17.45
C ASP A 154 11.74 -0.21 -15.94
N ARG A 155 12.87 -0.64 -15.36
CA ARG A 155 13.01 -0.84 -13.93
C ARG A 155 12.69 0.46 -13.19
N SER A 156 11.83 0.37 -12.20
CA SER A 156 11.47 1.48 -11.33
C SER A 156 12.27 1.40 -10.03
N ASP A 157 12.81 2.53 -9.58
CA ASP A 157 13.46 2.66 -8.26
C ASP A 157 12.46 2.63 -7.10
N THR A 158 11.17 2.63 -7.41
CA THR A 158 10.10 2.54 -6.41
C THR A 158 9.66 1.09 -6.23
N TYR A 159 10.07 0.50 -5.11
CA TYR A 159 9.59 -0.82 -4.70
C TYR A 159 8.10 -0.78 -4.41
N GLY A 160 7.40 -1.63 -5.16
CA GLY A 160 6.02 -2.04 -4.87
C GLY A 160 5.07 -0.87 -4.65
N GLY A 161 3.91 -0.89 -5.23
CA GLY A 161 2.87 0.10 -5.02
C GLY A 161 2.58 0.36 -3.52
N ASP A 162 1.60 1.18 -3.23
CA ASP A 162 1.18 1.58 -1.87
C ASP A 162 0.67 0.41 -1.00
N GLY A 163 0.81 -0.84 -1.44
CA GLY A 163 0.42 -2.06 -0.73
C GLY A 163 1.37 -2.41 0.43
N SER A 164 0.82 -3.00 1.51
CA SER A 164 1.61 -3.64 2.55
C SER A 164 1.61 -5.15 2.32
N THR A 165 2.77 -5.79 2.49
CA THR A 165 2.94 -7.23 2.30
C THR A 165 3.93 -7.79 3.31
N ASP A 166 3.76 -9.05 3.69
CA ASP A 166 4.68 -9.82 4.52
C ASP A 166 6.00 -10.19 3.80
N VAL A 167 6.04 -10.03 2.47
CA VAL A 167 7.29 -10.11 1.69
C VAL A 167 8.35 -9.15 2.23
N GLY A 168 7.93 -8.01 2.82
CA GLY A 168 8.84 -7.12 3.53
C GLY A 168 9.65 -7.87 4.59
N ASP A 169 9.02 -8.62 5.47
CA ASP A 169 9.71 -9.34 6.54
C ASP A 169 10.64 -10.44 6.00
N VAL A 170 10.25 -11.10 4.91
CA VAL A 170 11.12 -12.06 4.20
C VAL A 170 12.38 -11.38 3.69
N SER A 171 12.26 -10.20 3.10
CA SER A 171 13.38 -9.46 2.53
C SER A 171 14.43 -9.01 3.55
N TRP A 172 14.08 -8.98 4.85
CA TRP A 172 15.01 -8.66 5.94
C TRP A 172 15.84 -9.88 6.40
N VAL A 173 15.44 -11.09 6.04
CA VAL A 173 16.12 -12.34 6.45
C VAL A 173 16.66 -13.13 5.26
N ASP A 174 16.14 -12.91 4.06
CA ASP A 174 16.61 -13.55 2.83
C ASP A 174 16.49 -12.60 1.63
N THR A 175 17.27 -12.86 0.58
CA THR A 175 17.27 -12.08 -0.64
C THR A 175 15.95 -12.26 -1.40
N THR A 176 15.32 -11.15 -1.76
CA THR A 176 13.99 -11.15 -2.36
C THR A 176 13.95 -10.24 -3.59
N VAL A 177 13.23 -10.67 -4.62
CA VAL A 177 12.90 -9.86 -5.79
C VAL A 177 11.42 -9.99 -6.09
N GLN A 178 10.81 -8.93 -6.56
CA GLN A 178 9.41 -8.89 -6.94
C GLN A 178 9.24 -8.20 -8.29
N THR A 179 8.36 -8.72 -9.12
CA THR A 179 7.94 -8.08 -10.38
C THR A 179 6.43 -7.98 -10.44
N ASN A 180 5.95 -7.04 -11.24
CA ASN A 180 4.53 -6.87 -11.54
C ASN A 180 4.30 -7.30 -12.98
N VAL A 181 3.24 -8.03 -13.20
CA VAL A 181 2.82 -8.50 -14.53
C VAL A 181 1.43 -7.93 -14.81
N CYS A 182 1.23 -7.46 -16.04
CA CYS A 182 -0.08 -7.03 -16.50
C CYS A 182 -0.95 -8.27 -16.75
N CYS A 183 -2.16 -8.32 -16.16
CA CYS A 183 -3.11 -9.43 -16.30
C CYS A 183 -4.55 -8.92 -16.27
#